data_24102cbcc0b460feb93b4da683cabc78
#
_entry.id   24102cbcc0b460feb93b4da683cabc78
#
_cell.length_a   1.000
_cell.length_b   1.000
_cell.length_c   1.000
_cell.angle_alpha   90.00
_cell.angle_beta   90.00
_cell.angle_gamma   90.00
#
_symmetry.space_group_name_H-M   'P 1'
#
loop_
_entity.id
_entity.type
_entity.pdbx_description
1 polymer ?
#
loop_
_entity_poly.entity_id
_entity_poly.type
_entity_poly.pdbx_seq_one_letter_code
_entity_poly.pdbx_strand_id
1 'polypeptide(L)'
;MTQNERTAASQQQRQPTAKALMEQVQTRDESQLFDGDDTMFKHLVLGLKIYGEYGVGRSTKWLFHNTEAQVHSVDSDARWVKSVRQECQHSDRLHLQYCDVGPVGDWGWPLDDTGRDNYAEYTKAWWYEGIKPDLVLIDGRFRVCCFL
;
A
#
# COMPACT_ATOMS: atom_id res chain seq x y z
N MET A 1 38.54 38.44 40.12
CA MET A 1 37.18 38.61 39.59
C MET A 1 37.11 37.82 38.30
N THR A 2 36.57 36.67 38.39
CA THR A 2 36.53 35.65 37.33
C THR A 2 35.16 35.70 36.64
N GLN A 3 35.13 36.05 35.37
CA GLN A 3 33.92 35.94 34.56
C GLN A 3 33.88 34.57 33.92
N ASN A 4 32.84 33.85 34.25
CA ASN A 4 32.45 32.54 33.73
C ASN A 4 31.73 32.72 32.41
N GLU A 5 32.41 32.50 31.30
CA GLU A 5 31.78 32.40 29.97
C GLU A 5 31.20 31.01 29.81
N ARG A 6 29.89 30.91 29.95
CA ARG A 6 29.12 29.72 29.59
C ARG A 6 28.97 29.68 28.08
N THR A 7 29.75 28.86 27.41
CA THR A 7 29.57 28.53 26.00
C THR A 7 28.37 27.58 25.87
N ALA A 8 27.26 28.11 25.44
CA ALA A 8 26.09 27.29 25.05
C ALA A 8 26.41 26.67 23.69
N ALA A 9 26.82 25.42 23.69
CA ALA A 9 26.92 24.62 22.47
C ALA A 9 25.52 24.29 21.98
N SER A 10 25.05 25.02 20.97
CA SER A 10 23.85 24.67 20.23
C SER A 10 24.07 23.35 19.50
N GLN A 11 23.48 22.30 20.01
CA GLN A 11 23.39 21.01 19.31
C GLN A 11 22.45 21.22 18.09
N GLN A 12 23.06 21.50 16.97
CA GLN A 12 22.38 21.51 15.69
C GLN A 12 22.08 20.04 15.35
N GLN A 13 20.82 19.62 15.51
CA GLN A 13 20.35 18.33 15.03
C GLN A 13 20.57 18.27 13.52
N ARG A 14 21.59 17.55 13.10
CA ARG A 14 21.84 17.29 11.69
C ARG A 14 20.69 16.45 11.15
N GLN A 15 19.94 17.00 10.23
CA GLN A 15 18.98 16.22 9.47
C GLN A 15 19.71 15.07 8.76
N PRO A 16 19.15 13.86 8.77
CA PRO A 16 19.79 12.72 8.11
C PRO A 16 19.94 13.01 6.61
N THR A 17 21.09 12.68 6.06
CA THR A 17 21.37 12.86 4.65
C THR A 17 20.49 11.91 3.82
N ALA A 18 20.20 12.29 2.57
CA ALA A 18 19.43 11.45 1.64
C ALA A 18 19.99 10.02 1.53
N LYS A 19 21.31 9.86 1.66
CA LYS A 19 21.99 8.56 1.70
C LYS A 19 21.63 7.74 2.95
N ALA A 20 21.58 8.39 4.13
CA ALA A 20 21.18 7.71 5.37
C ALA A 20 19.70 7.32 5.37
N LEU A 21 18.83 8.12 4.73
CA LEU A 21 17.44 7.77 4.48
C LEU A 21 17.30 6.59 3.50
N MET A 22 18.12 6.55 2.44
CA MET A 22 18.15 5.42 1.50
C MET A 22 18.68 4.14 2.15
N GLU A 23 19.70 4.22 3.01
CA GLU A 23 20.20 3.06 3.77
C GLU A 23 19.15 2.54 4.78
N GLN A 24 18.37 3.41 5.41
CA GLN A 24 17.24 3.00 6.27
C GLN A 24 16.10 2.32 5.48
N VAL A 25 15.90 2.70 4.23
CA VAL A 25 14.93 2.03 3.34
C VAL A 25 15.43 0.64 2.92
N GLN A 26 16.74 0.45 2.78
CA GLN A 26 17.33 -0.84 2.39
C GLN A 26 17.38 -1.89 3.51
N THR A 27 17.25 -1.51 4.78
CA THR A 27 17.20 -2.45 5.92
C THR A 27 15.79 -2.84 6.35
N ARG A 28 14.79 -2.50 5.54
CA ARG A 28 13.41 -2.88 5.83
C ARG A 28 13.29 -4.40 5.74
N ASP A 29 12.88 -5.01 6.84
CA ASP A 29 12.57 -6.43 6.88
C ASP A 29 11.53 -6.75 5.79
N GLU A 30 11.91 -7.58 4.80
CA GLU A 30 11.03 -7.97 3.69
C GLU A 30 9.74 -8.66 4.17
N SER A 31 9.74 -9.16 5.41
CA SER A 31 8.57 -9.73 6.06
C SER A 31 7.54 -8.68 6.50
N GLN A 32 7.92 -7.41 6.64
CA GLN A 32 7.02 -6.33 7.04
C GLN A 32 6.18 -5.83 5.86
N LEU A 33 4.87 -5.86 6.03
CA LEU A 33 3.90 -5.43 5.02
C LEU A 33 3.67 -3.92 5.05
N PHE A 34 3.68 -3.34 6.24
CA PHE A 34 3.39 -1.93 6.51
C PHE A 34 4.55 -1.25 7.24
N ASP A 35 4.45 0.08 7.40
CA ASP A 35 5.31 0.84 8.29
C ASP A 35 4.83 0.61 9.74
N GLY A 36 5.48 -0.29 10.45
CA GLY A 36 5.15 -0.66 11.82
C GLY A 36 4.76 -2.12 11.99
N ASP A 37 4.08 -2.43 13.10
CA ASP A 37 3.69 -3.80 13.44
C ASP A 37 2.50 -4.27 12.59
N ASP A 38 2.70 -5.30 11.82
CA ASP A 38 1.69 -5.94 10.97
C ASP A 38 1.10 -7.23 11.56
N THR A 39 1.48 -7.58 12.80
CA THR A 39 1.05 -8.81 13.46
C THR A 39 -0.46 -8.92 13.55
N MET A 40 -1.14 -7.83 13.90
CA MET A 40 -2.60 -7.79 13.98
C MET A 40 -3.24 -8.09 12.62
N PHE A 41 -2.76 -7.45 11.56
CA PHE A 41 -3.27 -7.69 10.22
C PHE A 41 -3.09 -9.16 9.82
N LYS A 42 -1.90 -9.70 9.99
CA LYS A 42 -1.59 -11.12 9.69
C LYS A 42 -2.53 -12.09 10.43
N HIS A 43 -2.89 -11.79 11.68
CA HIS A 43 -3.87 -12.59 12.42
C HIS A 43 -5.30 -12.46 11.88
N LEU A 44 -5.72 -11.23 11.53
CA LEU A 44 -7.08 -10.98 11.05
C LEU A 44 -7.37 -11.64 9.70
N VAL A 45 -6.36 -11.80 8.86
CA VAL A 45 -6.54 -12.39 7.53
C VAL A 45 -6.49 -13.91 7.51
N LEU A 46 -6.11 -14.56 8.61
CA LEU A 46 -6.13 -16.01 8.70
C LEU A 46 -7.56 -16.54 8.70
N GLY A 47 -7.84 -17.48 7.79
CA GLY A 47 -9.14 -18.15 7.69
C GLY A 47 -10.20 -17.37 6.94
N LEU A 48 -9.89 -16.19 6.35
CA LEU A 48 -10.79 -15.50 5.44
C LEU A 48 -11.04 -16.35 4.19
N LYS A 49 -12.24 -16.21 3.63
CA LYS A 49 -12.62 -16.81 2.33
C LYS A 49 -12.40 -15.81 1.20
N ILE A 50 -12.78 -14.58 1.41
CA ILE A 50 -12.68 -13.49 0.43
C ILE A 50 -12.03 -12.27 1.10
N TYR A 51 -10.96 -11.80 0.50
CA TYR A 51 -10.24 -10.60 0.91
C TYR A 51 -10.32 -9.54 -0.17
N GLY A 52 -10.64 -8.30 0.21
CA GLY A 52 -10.65 -7.14 -0.65
C GLY A 52 -9.51 -6.18 -0.32
N GLU A 53 -8.91 -5.53 -1.33
CA GLU A 53 -7.82 -4.60 -1.11
C GLU A 53 -7.83 -3.45 -2.11
N TYR A 54 -7.80 -2.24 -1.60
CA TYR A 54 -7.51 -1.04 -2.38
C TYR A 54 -6.03 -0.72 -2.22
N GLY A 55 -5.28 -0.85 -3.30
CA GLY A 55 -3.82 -0.79 -3.33
C GLY A 55 -3.21 -2.18 -3.48
N VAL A 56 -2.51 -2.41 -4.58
CA VAL A 56 -1.86 -3.70 -4.88
C VAL A 56 -0.40 -3.64 -4.47
N GLY A 57 0.08 -4.60 -3.66
CA GLY A 57 1.47 -4.54 -3.21
C GLY A 57 1.95 -5.75 -2.40
N ARG A 58 2.73 -5.46 -1.36
CA ARG A 58 3.31 -6.50 -0.49
C ARG A 58 2.26 -7.28 0.28
N SER A 59 1.24 -6.60 0.80
CA SER A 59 0.11 -7.22 1.49
C SER A 59 -0.62 -8.21 0.59
N THR A 60 -0.90 -7.84 -0.66
CA THR A 60 -1.52 -8.71 -1.66
C THR A 60 -0.71 -9.99 -1.86
N LYS A 61 0.61 -9.86 -2.09
CA LYS A 61 1.52 -11.00 -2.29
C LYS A 61 1.59 -11.89 -1.06
N TRP A 62 1.79 -11.28 0.11
CA TRP A 62 1.88 -12.04 1.35
C TRP A 62 0.60 -12.83 1.62
N LEU A 63 -0.57 -12.20 1.47
CA LEU A 63 -1.85 -12.84 1.69
C LEU A 63 -2.08 -14.00 0.73
N PHE A 64 -1.76 -13.79 -0.55
CA PHE A 64 -1.88 -14.83 -1.57
C PHE A 64 -1.03 -16.08 -1.25
N HIS A 65 0.19 -15.89 -0.74
CA HIS A 65 1.09 -16.99 -0.42
C HIS A 65 0.84 -17.65 0.95
N ASN A 66 0.21 -16.93 1.89
CA ASN A 66 0.05 -17.40 3.27
C ASN A 66 -1.38 -17.76 3.65
N THR A 67 -2.35 -17.60 2.76
CA THR A 67 -3.76 -17.94 3.00
C THR A 67 -4.36 -18.65 1.78
N GLU A 68 -5.54 -19.24 1.97
CA GLU A 68 -6.33 -19.82 0.89
C GLU A 68 -7.46 -18.89 0.39
N ALA A 69 -7.49 -17.64 0.83
CA ALA A 69 -8.52 -16.69 0.47
C ALA A 69 -8.52 -16.37 -1.04
N GLN A 70 -9.68 -16.08 -1.60
CA GLN A 70 -9.78 -15.36 -2.86
C GLN A 70 -9.39 -13.89 -2.61
N VAL A 71 -8.52 -13.37 -3.44
CA VAL A 71 -7.95 -12.02 -3.30
C VAL A 71 -8.50 -11.14 -4.42
N HIS A 72 -9.25 -10.12 -4.06
CA HIS A 72 -9.77 -9.10 -4.97
C HIS A 72 -9.07 -7.77 -4.68
N SER A 73 -8.21 -7.31 -5.58
CA SER A 73 -7.45 -6.09 -5.36
C SER A 73 -7.54 -5.15 -6.56
N VAL A 74 -7.61 -3.85 -6.31
CA VAL A 74 -7.60 -2.80 -7.32
C VAL A 74 -6.47 -1.82 -7.09
N ASP A 75 -5.83 -1.38 -8.16
CA ASP A 75 -4.80 -0.33 -8.12
C ASP A 75 -4.91 0.62 -9.31
N SER A 76 -4.47 1.85 -9.11
CA SER A 76 -4.34 2.90 -10.14
C SER A 76 -2.97 2.89 -10.84
N ASP A 77 -2.03 2.09 -10.38
CA ASP A 77 -0.72 1.94 -10.99
C ASP A 77 -0.56 0.57 -11.64
N ALA A 78 -0.57 0.54 -12.98
CA ALA A 78 -0.41 -0.69 -13.76
C ALA A 78 0.91 -1.43 -13.46
N ARG A 79 1.96 -0.73 -13.00
CA ARG A 79 3.26 -1.34 -12.68
C ARG A 79 3.14 -2.28 -11.49
N TRP A 80 2.39 -1.88 -10.44
CA TRP A 80 2.12 -2.71 -9.28
C TRP A 80 1.28 -3.93 -9.62
N VAL A 81 0.18 -3.73 -10.34
CA VAL A 81 -0.70 -4.82 -10.81
C VAL A 81 0.11 -5.84 -11.61
N LYS A 82 0.96 -5.37 -12.55
CA LYS A 82 1.81 -6.25 -13.36
C LYS A 82 2.82 -7.01 -12.52
N SER A 83 3.51 -6.34 -11.58
CA SER A 83 4.51 -6.96 -10.70
C SER A 83 3.90 -8.08 -9.87
N VAL A 84 2.78 -7.80 -9.19
CA VAL A 84 2.12 -8.81 -8.35
C VAL A 84 1.59 -9.97 -9.17
N ARG A 85 1.02 -9.70 -10.35
CA ARG A 85 0.54 -10.77 -11.26
C ARG A 85 1.64 -11.69 -11.72
N GLN A 86 2.85 -11.16 -11.97
CA GLN A 86 4.01 -11.95 -12.37
C GLN A 86 4.54 -12.82 -11.22
N GLU A 87 4.61 -12.27 -10.01
CA GLU A 87 5.13 -12.99 -8.84
C GLU A 87 4.18 -14.07 -8.32
N CYS A 88 2.88 -13.80 -8.35
CA CYS A 88 1.86 -14.74 -7.84
C CYS A 88 1.42 -15.78 -8.87
N GLN A 89 2.02 -15.81 -10.06
CA GLN A 89 1.70 -16.78 -11.13
C GLN A 89 0.18 -16.96 -11.32
N HIS A 90 -0.36 -16.60 -12.43
CA HIS A 90 -1.80 -16.63 -12.77
C HIS A 90 -2.58 -17.71 -12.00
N SER A 91 -3.38 -17.29 -11.04
CA SER A 91 -4.19 -18.16 -10.20
C SER A 91 -5.64 -17.70 -10.20
N ASP A 92 -6.57 -18.65 -10.23
CA ASP A 92 -8.01 -18.35 -10.15
C ASP A 92 -8.44 -17.73 -8.82
N ARG A 93 -7.56 -17.74 -7.80
CA ARG A 93 -7.78 -17.06 -6.52
C ARG A 93 -7.38 -15.58 -6.52
N LEU A 94 -6.66 -15.11 -7.55
CA LEU A 94 -6.09 -13.76 -7.59
C LEU A 94 -6.75 -12.91 -8.67
N HIS A 95 -7.64 -12.02 -8.25
CA HIS A 95 -8.37 -11.07 -9.09
C HIS A 95 -7.77 -9.67 -8.95
N LEU A 96 -6.88 -9.30 -9.87
CA LEU A 96 -6.23 -7.99 -9.88
C LEU A 96 -6.85 -7.10 -10.95
N GLN A 97 -7.41 -5.98 -10.52
CA GLN A 97 -7.97 -4.96 -11.38
C GLN A 97 -7.03 -3.75 -11.47
N TYR A 98 -6.73 -3.32 -12.66
CA TYR A 98 -6.14 -2.02 -12.92
C TYR A 98 -7.27 -1.05 -13.25
N CYS A 99 -7.30 0.10 -12.58
CA CYS A 99 -8.21 1.20 -12.89
C CYS A 99 -7.39 2.39 -13.41
N ASP A 100 -7.64 2.78 -14.65
CA ASP A 100 -6.99 3.92 -15.26
C ASP A 100 -7.59 5.23 -14.73
N VAL A 101 -6.89 5.86 -13.81
CA VAL A 101 -7.26 7.15 -13.21
C VAL A 101 -6.54 8.33 -13.87
N GLY A 102 -6.01 8.16 -15.07
CA GLY A 102 -5.16 9.11 -15.78
C GLY A 102 -3.67 8.93 -15.43
N PRO A 103 -2.81 9.89 -15.82
CA PRO A 103 -1.41 9.86 -15.48
C PRO A 103 -1.20 9.79 -13.97
N VAL A 104 -0.35 8.88 -13.52
CA VAL A 104 -0.04 8.71 -12.10
C VAL A 104 1.44 8.94 -11.81
N GLY A 105 1.72 9.60 -10.70
CA GLY A 105 3.05 9.74 -10.11
C GLY A 105 3.38 8.64 -9.12
N ASP A 106 4.20 8.98 -8.13
CA ASP A 106 4.59 8.06 -7.06
C ASP A 106 3.35 7.57 -6.31
N TRP A 107 3.38 6.28 -5.95
CA TRP A 107 2.30 5.63 -5.18
C TRP A 107 0.92 5.68 -5.86
N GLY A 108 0.87 5.81 -7.19
CA GLY A 108 -0.38 5.85 -7.95
C GLY A 108 -1.21 7.13 -7.76
N TRP A 109 -0.59 8.27 -7.34
CA TRP A 109 -1.28 9.55 -7.25
C TRP A 109 -1.63 10.06 -8.63
N PRO A 110 -2.92 10.40 -8.93
CA PRO A 110 -3.27 11.10 -10.15
C PRO A 110 -2.51 12.44 -10.23
N LEU A 111 -1.89 12.71 -11.37
CA LEU A 111 -1.16 13.95 -11.62
C LEU A 111 -2.07 15.08 -12.11
N ASP A 112 -3.23 14.71 -12.65
CA ASP A 112 -4.26 15.63 -13.14
C ASP A 112 -5.65 14.97 -13.08
N ASP A 113 -6.67 15.65 -13.59
CA ASP A 113 -8.06 15.20 -13.58
C ASP A 113 -8.49 14.47 -14.84
N THR A 114 -7.58 14.09 -15.75
CA THR A 114 -7.94 13.46 -17.04
C THR A 114 -8.63 12.11 -16.86
N GLY A 115 -8.33 11.37 -15.80
CA GLY A 115 -8.97 10.09 -15.47
C GLY A 115 -10.14 10.17 -14.50
N ARG A 116 -10.65 11.37 -14.20
CA ARG A 116 -11.68 11.61 -13.17
C ARG A 116 -12.94 10.78 -13.34
N ASP A 117 -13.35 10.55 -14.58
CA ASP A 117 -14.57 9.79 -14.86
C ASP A 117 -14.46 8.32 -14.39
N ASN A 118 -13.26 7.81 -14.24
CA ASN A 118 -12.98 6.44 -13.80
C ASN A 118 -12.82 6.31 -12.27
N TYR A 119 -12.81 7.40 -11.51
CA TYR A 119 -12.61 7.32 -10.04
C TYR A 119 -13.72 6.49 -9.36
N ALA A 120 -14.94 6.54 -9.90
CA ALA A 120 -16.02 5.73 -9.40
C ALA A 120 -15.80 4.23 -9.64
N GLU A 121 -15.14 3.85 -10.72
CA GLU A 121 -14.79 2.46 -11.01
C GLU A 121 -13.75 1.93 -10.03
N TYR A 122 -12.77 2.76 -9.68
CA TYR A 122 -11.79 2.41 -8.66
C TYR A 122 -12.46 2.14 -7.30
N THR A 123 -13.31 3.07 -6.82
CA THR A 123 -13.91 2.98 -5.49
C THR A 123 -14.96 1.87 -5.37
N LYS A 124 -15.59 1.50 -6.46
CA LYS A 124 -16.60 0.43 -6.48
C LYS A 124 -16.00 -0.95 -6.78
N ALA A 125 -14.88 -0.99 -7.51
CA ALA A 125 -14.10 -2.20 -7.79
C ALA A 125 -14.99 -3.47 -7.87
N TRP A 126 -14.69 -4.49 -7.09
CA TRP A 126 -15.41 -5.78 -7.02
C TRP A 126 -16.84 -5.69 -6.46
N TRP A 127 -17.24 -4.56 -5.83
CA TRP A 127 -18.63 -4.40 -5.33
C TRP A 127 -19.66 -4.46 -6.45
N TYR A 128 -19.32 -4.01 -7.66
CA TYR A 128 -20.21 -4.12 -8.82
C TYR A 128 -20.53 -5.57 -9.19
N GLU A 129 -19.62 -6.48 -8.93
CA GLU A 129 -19.79 -7.91 -9.19
C GLU A 129 -20.53 -8.62 -8.05
N GLY A 130 -20.95 -7.88 -7.02
CA GLY A 130 -21.64 -8.44 -5.85
C GLY A 130 -20.71 -9.22 -4.93
N ILE A 131 -19.41 -9.11 -5.09
CA ILE A 131 -18.42 -9.73 -4.21
C ILE A 131 -18.45 -9.04 -2.86
N LYS A 132 -18.49 -9.83 -1.79
CA LYS A 132 -18.56 -9.34 -0.41
C LYS A 132 -17.34 -9.90 0.37
N PRO A 133 -16.23 -9.16 0.43
CA PRO A 133 -15.08 -9.59 1.21
C PRO A 133 -15.39 -9.70 2.71
N ASP A 134 -14.78 -10.68 3.37
CA ASP A 134 -14.83 -10.82 4.82
C ASP A 134 -14.02 -9.71 5.52
N LEU A 135 -12.99 -9.20 4.84
CA LEU A 135 -12.17 -8.08 5.27
C LEU A 135 -11.71 -7.27 4.07
N VAL A 136 -11.66 -5.95 4.21
CA VAL A 136 -11.15 -5.03 3.19
C VAL A 136 -10.01 -4.19 3.78
N LEU A 137 -8.85 -4.20 3.11
CA LEU A 137 -7.76 -3.27 3.38
C LEU A 137 -7.86 -2.06 2.46
N ILE A 138 -7.86 -0.85 3.02
CA ILE A 138 -7.90 0.39 2.26
C ILE A 138 -6.56 1.12 2.41
N ASP A 139 -5.57 0.73 1.60
CA ASP A 139 -4.22 1.33 1.59
C ASP A 139 -3.86 2.01 0.25
N GLY A 140 -4.77 2.01 -0.70
CA GLY A 140 -4.61 2.63 -2.03
C GLY A 140 -4.99 4.10 -2.07
N ARG A 141 -5.57 4.51 -3.22
CA ARG A 141 -6.05 5.88 -3.45
C ARG A 141 -7.51 6.05 -3.03
N PHE A 142 -7.96 7.30 -2.96
CA PHE A 142 -9.35 7.64 -2.65
C PHE A 142 -9.90 7.01 -1.36
N ARG A 143 -9.05 6.83 -0.34
CA ARG A 143 -9.34 6.05 0.89
C ARG A 143 -10.70 6.37 1.51
N VAL A 144 -11.05 7.66 1.62
CA VAL A 144 -12.35 8.09 2.19
C VAL A 144 -13.51 7.56 1.33
N CYS A 145 -13.41 7.69 0.01
CA CYS A 145 -14.45 7.22 -0.91
C CYS A 145 -14.55 5.68 -0.97
N CYS A 146 -13.44 4.98 -0.74
CA CYS A 146 -13.44 3.51 -0.67
C CYS A 146 -14.07 2.98 0.63
N PHE A 147 -14.11 3.81 1.68
CA PHE A 147 -14.71 3.45 2.97
C PHE A 147 -16.22 3.71 3.02
N LEU A 148 -16.72 4.72 2.27
CA LEU A 148 -18.14 5.10 2.25
C LEU A 148 -18.96 4.23 1.31
#